data_4c82f8fc4f349de2d75cefdcbe429960
#
_entry.id   4c82f8fc4f349de2d75cefdcbe429960
#
_cell.length_a   1.000
_cell.length_b   1.000
_cell.length_c   1.000
_cell.angle_alpha   90.00
_cell.angle_beta   90.00
_cell.angle_gamma   90.00
#
_symmetry.space_group_name_H-M   'P 1'
#
loop_
_entity.id
_entity.type
_entity.pdbx_description
1 polymer ?
#
loop_
_entity_poly.entity_id
_entity_poly.type
_entity_poly.pdbx_seq_one_letter_code
_entity_poly.pdbx_strand_id
1 'polypeptide(L)'
;MSEKKKVKINGFVFTDEAEAEQAKKEAHGIHYVEERADMHHPETVLEIYNKMVKQELFETAVGFTYLKELQEYLIQNPSINNSDILPISVTHPVLEESLRKKLRISAKNRASEKKASKKTDGYRKKYEITLFISVILAVSVIGMFIV
;
A
#
# COMPACT_ATOMS: atom_id res chain seq x y z
N MET A 1 -14.60 -36.09 -12.36
CA MET A 1 -13.71 -35.16 -11.60
C MET A 1 -14.44 -33.83 -11.58
N SER A 2 -14.93 -33.42 -10.41
CA SER A 2 -15.61 -32.11 -10.27
C SER A 2 -14.56 -31.02 -10.32
N GLU A 3 -14.64 -30.12 -11.31
CA GLU A 3 -13.81 -28.91 -11.34
C GLU A 3 -14.15 -28.06 -10.11
N LYS A 4 -13.18 -27.90 -9.20
CA LYS A 4 -13.34 -27.00 -8.05
C LYS A 4 -13.47 -25.57 -8.58
N LYS A 5 -14.61 -24.97 -8.36
CA LYS A 5 -14.90 -23.58 -8.76
C LYS A 5 -13.92 -22.64 -8.06
N LYS A 6 -13.08 -21.96 -8.83
CA LYS A 6 -12.13 -20.96 -8.32
C LYS A 6 -12.82 -19.61 -8.18
N VAL A 7 -12.81 -19.03 -6.99
CA VAL A 7 -13.37 -17.71 -6.71
C VAL A 7 -12.22 -16.73 -6.42
N LYS A 8 -12.24 -15.57 -7.07
CA LYS A 8 -11.20 -14.52 -6.87
C LYS A 8 -11.78 -13.37 -6.06
N ILE A 9 -11.14 -13.04 -4.92
CA ILE A 9 -11.55 -11.97 -4.01
C ILE A 9 -10.30 -11.17 -3.63
N ASN A 10 -10.30 -9.87 -3.82
CA ASN A 10 -9.18 -8.95 -3.54
C ASN A 10 -7.80 -9.46 -4.02
N GLY A 11 -7.79 -10.12 -5.19
CA GLY A 11 -6.56 -10.66 -5.80
C GLY A 11 -6.13 -12.04 -5.30
N PHE A 12 -6.83 -12.63 -4.32
CA PHE A 12 -6.64 -14.01 -3.88
C PHE A 12 -7.58 -14.96 -4.61
N VAL A 13 -7.12 -16.20 -4.81
CA VAL A 13 -7.91 -17.27 -5.45
C VAL A 13 -8.23 -18.33 -4.40
N PHE A 14 -9.50 -18.52 -4.14
CA PHE A 14 -10.03 -19.50 -3.21
C PHE A 14 -10.57 -20.69 -3.99
N THR A 15 -10.28 -21.91 -3.51
CA THR A 15 -10.78 -23.17 -4.07
C THR A 15 -11.79 -23.85 -3.14
N ASP A 16 -11.88 -23.39 -1.91
CA ASP A 16 -12.86 -23.77 -0.93
C ASP A 16 -13.97 -22.71 -0.88
N GLU A 17 -15.23 -23.15 -0.88
CA GLU A 17 -16.39 -22.26 -0.93
C GLU A 17 -16.61 -21.55 0.42
N ALA A 18 -16.38 -22.25 1.54
CA ALA A 18 -16.52 -21.66 2.86
C ALA A 18 -15.46 -20.58 3.12
N GLU A 19 -14.20 -20.85 2.73
CA GLU A 19 -13.13 -19.87 2.80
C GLU A 19 -13.40 -18.66 1.89
N ALA A 20 -13.95 -18.88 0.69
CA ALA A 20 -14.34 -17.80 -0.22
C ALA A 20 -15.45 -16.92 0.35
N GLU A 21 -16.47 -17.53 0.98
CA GLU A 21 -17.55 -16.77 1.62
C GLU A 21 -17.04 -15.98 2.84
N GLN A 22 -16.14 -16.54 3.64
CA GLN A 22 -15.49 -15.82 4.73
C GLN A 22 -14.67 -14.64 4.20
N ALA A 23 -13.88 -14.86 3.16
CA ALA A 23 -13.09 -13.80 2.52
C ALA A 23 -13.97 -12.67 1.96
N LYS A 24 -15.16 -12.95 1.44
CA LYS A 24 -16.12 -11.92 1.01
C LYS A 24 -16.63 -11.11 2.20
N LYS A 25 -16.99 -11.76 3.31
CA LYS A 25 -17.43 -11.08 4.53
C LYS A 25 -16.34 -10.16 5.06
N GLU A 26 -15.10 -10.63 5.10
CA GLU A 26 -13.95 -9.82 5.51
C GLU A 26 -13.74 -8.63 4.58
N ALA A 27 -13.80 -8.82 3.25
CA ALA A 27 -13.69 -7.73 2.28
C ALA A 27 -14.79 -6.66 2.46
N HIS A 28 -16.03 -7.07 2.73
CA HIS A 28 -17.12 -6.15 3.04
C HIS A 28 -16.90 -5.41 4.37
N GLY A 29 -16.41 -6.11 5.41
CA GLY A 29 -16.06 -5.50 6.69
C GLY A 29 -14.96 -4.44 6.57
N ILE A 30 -13.92 -4.74 5.78
CA ILE A 30 -12.84 -3.81 5.49
C ILE A 30 -13.39 -2.54 4.82
N HIS A 31 -14.16 -2.70 3.75
CA HIS A 31 -14.77 -1.57 3.03
C HIS A 31 -15.65 -0.71 3.94
N TYR A 32 -16.46 -1.36 4.79
CA TYR A 32 -17.29 -0.66 5.76
C TYR A 32 -16.48 0.21 6.75
N VAL A 33 -15.34 -0.30 7.20
CA VAL A 33 -14.44 0.45 8.10
C VAL A 33 -13.79 1.61 7.37
N GLU A 34 -13.28 1.39 6.16
CA GLU A 34 -12.63 2.43 5.34
C GLU A 34 -13.58 3.59 5.00
N GLU A 35 -14.88 3.31 4.79
CA GLU A 35 -15.88 4.35 4.51
C GLU A 35 -16.28 5.19 5.71
N ARG A 36 -16.14 4.67 6.93
CA ARG A 36 -16.67 5.29 8.15
C ARG A 36 -15.63 5.77 9.14
N ALA A 37 -14.45 5.21 9.08
CA ALA A 37 -13.36 5.60 9.96
C ALA A 37 -12.46 6.64 9.27
N ASP A 38 -11.96 7.58 10.05
CA ASP A 38 -10.94 8.50 9.56
C ASP A 38 -9.58 7.82 9.48
N MET A 39 -9.32 7.23 8.32
CA MET A 39 -8.06 6.51 8.04
C MET A 39 -6.86 7.44 7.83
N HIS A 40 -7.07 8.76 7.87
CA HIS A 40 -5.97 9.74 7.79
C HIS A 40 -5.36 10.05 9.16
N HIS A 41 -6.08 9.78 10.25
CA HIS A 41 -5.60 9.96 11.62
C HIS A 41 -4.92 8.68 12.13
N PRO A 42 -3.59 8.70 12.35
CA PRO A 42 -2.83 7.51 12.77
C PRO A 42 -3.31 6.90 14.09
N GLU A 43 -3.76 7.73 15.03
CA GLU A 43 -4.29 7.27 16.31
C GLU A 43 -5.59 6.48 16.15
N THR A 44 -6.50 6.94 15.29
CA THR A 44 -7.73 6.22 14.93
C THR A 44 -7.41 4.89 14.27
N VAL A 45 -6.44 4.89 13.34
CA VAL A 45 -5.99 3.66 12.68
C VAL A 45 -5.38 2.68 13.68
N LEU A 46 -4.61 3.16 14.67
CA LEU A 46 -4.03 2.33 15.72
C LEU A 46 -5.11 1.66 16.58
N GLU A 47 -6.13 2.41 16.98
CA GLU A 47 -7.25 1.85 17.78
C GLU A 47 -8.00 0.76 17.00
N ILE A 48 -8.32 1.03 15.72
CA ILE A 48 -9.02 0.09 14.84
C ILE A 48 -8.17 -1.16 14.62
N TYR A 49 -6.90 -0.99 14.28
CA TYR A 49 -5.96 -2.08 14.07
C TYR A 49 -5.84 -2.98 15.31
N ASN A 50 -5.57 -2.38 16.48
CA ASN A 50 -5.44 -3.11 17.73
C ASN A 50 -6.72 -3.85 18.12
N LYS A 51 -7.90 -3.26 17.86
CA LYS A 51 -9.19 -3.90 18.10
C LYS A 51 -9.39 -5.10 17.18
N MET A 52 -9.07 -4.98 15.91
CA MET A 52 -9.15 -6.07 14.94
C MET A 52 -8.23 -7.24 15.31
N VAL A 53 -6.99 -6.95 15.72
CA VAL A 53 -6.03 -7.96 16.16
C VAL A 53 -6.48 -8.65 17.46
N LYS A 54 -6.93 -7.89 18.47
CA LYS A 54 -7.40 -8.45 19.75
C LYS A 54 -8.64 -9.34 19.61
N GLN A 55 -9.52 -9.00 18.68
CA GLN A 55 -10.77 -9.74 18.46
C GLN A 55 -10.62 -10.85 17.43
N GLU A 56 -9.42 -11.03 16.84
CA GLU A 56 -9.15 -12.04 15.82
C GLU A 56 -10.19 -12.02 14.70
N LEU A 57 -10.53 -10.80 14.20
CA LEU A 57 -11.65 -10.61 13.27
C LEU A 57 -11.42 -11.20 11.88
N PHE A 58 -10.19 -11.55 11.56
CA PHE A 58 -9.80 -12.01 10.24
C PHE A 58 -9.18 -13.41 10.27
N GLU A 59 -9.64 -14.26 9.37
CA GLU A 59 -9.22 -15.66 9.25
C GLU A 59 -8.65 -15.96 7.86
N THR A 60 -8.89 -15.09 6.86
CA THR A 60 -8.47 -15.34 5.49
C THR A 60 -7.31 -14.45 5.07
N ALA A 61 -6.71 -14.78 3.91
CA ALA A 61 -5.64 -13.99 3.32
C ALA A 61 -6.04 -12.54 3.01
N VAL A 62 -7.33 -12.27 2.82
CA VAL A 62 -7.88 -10.92 2.55
C VAL A 62 -7.71 -10.04 3.79
N GLY A 63 -8.21 -10.48 4.94
CA GLY A 63 -8.15 -9.72 6.17
C GLY A 63 -6.73 -9.60 6.72
N PHE A 64 -5.93 -10.67 6.67
CA PHE A 64 -4.53 -10.59 7.11
C PHE A 64 -3.68 -9.64 6.25
N THR A 65 -3.96 -9.54 4.95
CA THR A 65 -3.26 -8.56 4.10
C THR A 65 -3.62 -7.14 4.53
N TYR A 66 -4.87 -6.88 4.82
CA TYR A 66 -5.33 -5.59 5.31
C TYR A 66 -4.68 -5.21 6.64
N LEU A 67 -4.68 -6.13 7.62
CA LEU A 67 -3.96 -5.91 8.89
C LEU A 67 -2.49 -5.59 8.67
N LYS A 68 -1.85 -6.27 7.72
CA LYS A 68 -0.44 -6.03 7.41
C LYS A 68 -0.20 -4.65 6.80
N GLU A 69 -1.10 -4.21 5.92
CA GLU A 69 -1.04 -2.87 5.32
C GLU A 69 -1.22 -1.77 6.38
N LEU A 70 -2.17 -1.95 7.32
CA LEU A 70 -2.35 -1.03 8.45
C LEU A 70 -1.13 -1.03 9.38
N GLN A 71 -0.58 -2.21 9.70
CA GLN A 71 0.62 -2.32 10.52
C GLN A 71 1.82 -1.59 9.90
N GLU A 72 2.05 -1.76 8.59
CA GLU A 72 3.11 -1.07 7.86
C GLU A 72 2.91 0.45 7.86
N TYR A 73 1.67 0.91 7.69
CA TYR A 73 1.32 2.33 7.79
C TYR A 73 1.65 2.91 9.17
N LEU A 74 1.25 2.20 10.24
CA LEU A 74 1.50 2.63 11.62
C LEU A 74 2.99 2.66 11.97
N ILE A 75 3.76 1.64 11.57
CA ILE A 75 5.21 1.58 11.80
C ILE A 75 5.95 2.72 11.09
N GLN A 76 5.47 3.15 9.93
CA GLN A 76 6.09 4.23 9.16
C GLN A 76 5.70 5.63 9.67
N ASN A 77 4.72 5.71 10.56
CA ASN A 77 4.24 6.99 11.09
C ASN A 77 5.00 7.40 12.35
N PRO A 78 5.72 8.52 12.35
CA PRO A 78 6.55 8.95 13.49
C PRO A 78 5.74 9.36 14.73
N SER A 79 4.43 9.61 14.60
CA SER A 79 3.57 9.96 15.73
C SER A 79 3.16 8.76 16.57
N ILE A 80 3.32 7.53 16.05
CA ILE A 80 2.91 6.29 16.71
C ILE A 80 4.13 5.60 17.32
N ASN A 81 3.99 5.18 18.58
CA ASN A 81 5.01 4.37 19.22
C ASN A 81 4.86 2.90 18.78
N ASN A 82 5.92 2.31 18.25
CA ASN A 82 5.91 0.92 17.79
C ASN A 82 5.54 -0.10 18.88
N SER A 83 5.75 0.23 20.16
CA SER A 83 5.35 -0.62 21.28
C SER A 83 3.83 -0.77 21.44
N ASP A 84 3.07 0.18 20.88
CA ASP A 84 1.61 0.21 21.01
C ASP A 84 0.93 -0.58 19.88
N ILE A 85 1.69 -1.00 18.87
CA ILE A 85 1.23 -1.78 17.74
C ILE A 85 1.28 -3.27 18.09
N LEU A 86 0.12 -3.91 18.19
CA LEU A 86 0.04 -5.33 18.50
C LEU A 86 0.61 -6.20 17.37
N PRO A 87 1.29 -7.31 17.68
CA PRO A 87 1.76 -8.25 16.66
C PRO A 87 0.59 -9.03 16.06
N ILE A 88 0.65 -9.28 14.75
CA ILE A 88 -0.32 -10.14 14.07
C ILE A 88 0.08 -11.60 14.31
N SER A 89 -0.81 -12.38 14.95
CA SER A 89 -0.65 -13.82 15.13
C SER A 89 -1.22 -14.55 13.92
N VAL A 90 -0.37 -15.14 13.09
CA VAL A 90 -0.79 -15.97 11.94
C VAL A 90 -0.60 -17.43 12.32
N THR A 91 -1.70 -18.11 12.60
CA THR A 91 -1.67 -19.52 13.03
C THR A 91 -1.69 -20.52 11.87
N HIS A 92 -1.94 -20.07 10.63
CA HIS A 92 -2.12 -20.96 9.48
C HIS A 92 -0.94 -20.90 8.50
N PRO A 93 -0.12 -22.00 8.33
CA PRO A 93 1.08 -21.98 7.51
C PRO A 93 0.85 -21.72 6.01
N VAL A 94 -0.28 -22.18 5.47
CA VAL A 94 -0.67 -21.95 4.06
C VAL A 94 -1.00 -20.47 3.82
N LEU A 95 -1.58 -19.82 4.81
CA LEU A 95 -1.90 -18.40 4.78
C LEU A 95 -0.64 -17.54 4.80
N GLU A 96 0.33 -17.93 5.61
CA GLU A 96 1.63 -17.22 5.70
C GLU A 96 2.37 -17.23 4.36
N GLU A 97 2.37 -18.35 3.63
CA GLU A 97 3.01 -18.43 2.31
C GLU A 97 2.29 -17.58 1.26
N SER A 98 0.96 -17.57 1.25
CA SER A 98 0.14 -16.74 0.37
C SER A 98 0.40 -15.25 0.59
N LEU A 99 0.45 -14.83 1.86
CA LEU A 99 0.75 -13.47 2.26
C LEU A 99 2.18 -13.05 1.85
N ARG A 100 3.17 -13.89 2.11
CA ARG A 100 4.56 -13.64 1.70
C ARG A 100 4.70 -13.46 0.19
N LYS A 101 3.98 -14.26 -0.61
CA LYS A 101 3.99 -14.16 -2.07
C LYS A 101 3.38 -12.83 -2.54
N LYS A 102 2.24 -12.42 -1.99
CA LYS A 102 1.58 -11.16 -2.33
C LYS A 102 2.40 -9.95 -1.92
N LEU A 103 2.99 -9.97 -0.72
CA LEU A 103 3.88 -8.92 -0.23
C LEU A 103 5.14 -8.75 -1.10
N ARG A 104 5.73 -9.86 -1.57
CA ARG A 104 6.86 -9.81 -2.51
C ARG A 104 6.48 -9.14 -3.84
N ILE A 105 5.29 -9.44 -4.37
CA ILE A 105 4.77 -8.82 -5.60
C ILE A 105 4.51 -7.33 -5.38
N SER A 106 3.87 -6.96 -4.28
CA SER A 106 3.59 -5.57 -3.90
C SER A 106 4.88 -4.77 -3.72
N ALA A 107 5.87 -5.33 -3.00
CA ALA A 107 7.18 -4.69 -2.82
C ALA A 107 7.92 -4.49 -4.16
N LYS A 108 7.83 -5.46 -5.08
CA LYS A 108 8.43 -5.35 -6.42
C LYS A 108 7.75 -4.25 -7.24
N ASN A 109 6.43 -4.13 -7.16
CA ASN A 109 5.68 -3.09 -7.86
C ASN A 109 6.01 -1.69 -7.32
N ARG A 110 6.04 -1.52 -5.98
CA ARG A 110 6.46 -0.26 -5.34
C ARG A 110 7.91 0.13 -5.70
N ALA A 111 8.81 -0.86 -5.81
CA ALA A 111 10.19 -0.60 -6.23
C ALA A 111 10.29 -0.17 -7.71
N SER A 112 9.45 -0.71 -8.59
CA SER A 112 9.38 -0.30 -10.00
C SER A 112 8.75 1.10 -10.16
N GLU A 113 7.72 1.44 -9.38
CA GLU A 113 7.12 2.77 -9.34
C GLU A 113 8.10 3.84 -8.83
N LYS A 114 8.84 3.56 -7.75
CA LYS A 114 9.90 4.46 -7.26
C LYS A 114 11.02 4.66 -8.28
N LYS A 115 11.37 3.65 -9.08
CA LYS A 115 12.35 3.78 -10.18
C LYS A 115 11.80 4.61 -11.34
N ALA A 116 10.52 4.46 -11.67
CA ALA A 116 9.85 5.25 -12.71
C ALA A 116 9.75 6.73 -12.30
N SER A 117 9.34 7.02 -11.06
CA SER A 117 9.29 8.38 -10.51
C SER A 117 10.66 9.07 -10.50
N LYS A 118 11.72 8.38 -10.05
CA LYS A 118 13.07 8.94 -10.10
C LYS A 118 13.56 9.25 -11.52
N LYS A 119 13.11 8.48 -12.51
CA LYS A 119 13.49 8.70 -13.92
C LYS A 119 12.77 9.94 -14.47
N THR A 120 11.52 10.16 -14.13
CA THR A 120 10.75 11.36 -14.51
C THR A 120 11.28 12.64 -13.86
N ASP A 121 11.67 12.59 -12.59
CA ASP A 121 12.28 13.73 -11.91
C ASP A 121 13.64 14.12 -12.51
N GLY A 122 14.41 13.15 -12.97
CA GLY A 122 15.67 13.40 -13.66
C GLY A 122 15.49 14.15 -14.99
N TYR A 123 14.45 13.84 -15.76
CA TYR A 123 14.14 14.56 -17.00
C TYR A 123 13.62 15.98 -16.71
N ARG A 124 12.74 16.14 -15.72
CA ARG A 124 12.19 17.44 -15.33
C ARG A 124 13.30 18.44 -14.91
N LYS A 125 14.24 18.00 -14.08
CA LYS A 125 15.41 18.82 -13.72
C LYS A 125 16.27 19.21 -14.91
N LYS A 126 16.46 18.32 -15.89
CA LYS A 126 17.22 18.66 -17.11
C LYS A 126 16.54 19.75 -17.93
N TYR A 127 15.22 19.70 -18.08
CA TYR A 127 14.47 20.73 -18.81
C TYR A 127 14.48 22.08 -18.09
N GLU A 128 14.39 22.11 -16.77
CA GLU A 128 14.50 23.36 -16.00
C GLU A 128 15.87 24.01 -16.18
N ILE A 129 16.95 23.25 -16.09
CA ILE A 129 18.31 23.76 -16.30
C ILE A 129 18.49 24.30 -17.74
N THR A 130 17.96 23.62 -18.75
CA THR A 130 18.06 24.06 -20.15
C THR A 130 17.28 25.35 -20.38
N LEU A 131 16.10 25.50 -19.77
CA LEU A 131 15.32 26.73 -19.82
C LEU A 131 16.06 27.91 -19.16
N PHE A 132 16.65 27.70 -17.98
CA PHE A 132 17.43 28.73 -17.32
C PHE A 132 18.63 29.20 -18.16
N ILE A 133 19.35 28.29 -18.79
CA ILE A 133 20.48 28.62 -19.65
C ILE A 133 20.03 29.41 -20.89
N SER A 134 18.88 29.04 -21.49
CA SER A 134 18.34 29.75 -22.66
C SER A 134 17.90 31.18 -22.33
N VAL A 135 17.31 31.40 -21.14
CA VAL A 135 16.91 32.74 -20.67
C VAL A 135 18.14 33.62 -20.42
N ILE A 136 19.19 33.08 -19.81
CA ILE A 136 20.44 33.84 -19.56
C ILE A 136 21.08 34.25 -20.87
N LEU A 137 21.13 33.36 -21.87
CA LEU A 137 21.65 33.68 -23.19
C LEU A 137 20.82 34.76 -23.93
N ALA A 138 19.49 34.70 -23.81
CA ALA A 138 18.64 35.72 -24.42
C ALA A 138 18.84 37.10 -23.79
N VAL A 139 19.00 37.19 -22.48
CA VAL A 139 19.25 38.46 -21.77
C VAL A 139 20.62 39.03 -22.14
N SER A 140 21.66 38.19 -22.32
CA SER A 140 22.99 38.65 -22.70
C SER A 140 23.04 39.23 -24.12
N VAL A 141 22.24 38.66 -25.06
CA VAL A 141 22.15 39.17 -26.46
C VAL A 141 21.44 40.54 -26.50
N ILE A 142 20.40 40.74 -25.68
CA ILE A 142 19.68 42.01 -25.60
C ILE A 142 20.58 43.11 -24.98
N GLY A 143 21.37 42.77 -23.98
CA GLY A 143 22.35 43.70 -23.38
C GLY A 143 23.41 44.17 -24.34
N MET A 144 23.76 43.38 -25.36
CA MET A 144 24.79 43.72 -26.35
C MET A 144 24.27 44.64 -27.49
N PHE A 145 22.94 44.80 -27.61
CA PHE A 145 22.29 45.64 -28.61
C PHE A 145 21.89 47.07 -28.09
N ILE A 146 22.06 47.32 -26.78
CA ILE A 146 21.68 48.61 -26.15
C ILE A 146 22.87 49.49 -25.82
N VAL A 147 24.09 49.04 -26.15
CA VAL A 147 25.33 49.88 -26.12
C VAL A 147 25.79 50.22 -27.58
#